data_ae556cf3ea1eea0a9a99dd9fe95e9b58
#
_entry.id   ae556cf3ea1eea0a9a99dd9fe95e9b58
#
_cell.length_a   1.000
_cell.length_b   1.000
_cell.length_c   1.000
_cell.angle_alpha   90.00
_cell.angle_beta   90.00
_cell.angle_gamma   90.00
#
_symmetry.space_group_name_H-M   'P 1'
#
loop_
_entity.id
_entity.type
_entity.pdbx_description
1 polymer ?
#
loop_
_entity_poly.entity_id
_entity_poly.type
_entity_poly.pdbx_seq_one_letter_code
_entity_poly.pdbx_strand_id
1 'polypeptide(L)'
;QFSRVAELVPARLSKSGEPKPFYEALLTKDSLTRRAFSSPSDLARVSEMNQPRAWQAGFPAMGGVGSALGLAKFYDWVLRQEFLEELIKPRIKGLDEIQRIENSFGFGVMLGLGPNRDCFGHPGAGGSYGFANVETGMSYAFVMNHFESNLFPNKERLDLVLSAG
;
A
#
# COMPACT_ATOMS: atom_id res chain seq x y z
N GLN A 1 24.98 0.13 -3.44
CA GLN A 1 23.61 -0.30 -3.83
C GLN A 1 22.56 0.79 -3.58
N PHE A 2 22.72 1.64 -2.55
CA PHE A 2 21.74 2.66 -2.19
C PHE A 2 21.64 3.86 -3.14
N SER A 3 22.63 4.08 -4.01
CA SER A 3 22.62 5.16 -5.02
C SER A 3 21.49 5.04 -6.06
N ARG A 4 20.80 3.89 -6.10
CA ARG A 4 19.66 3.65 -6.99
C ARG A 4 18.29 3.79 -6.30
N VAL A 5 18.27 4.08 -5.00
CA VAL A 5 17.04 4.30 -4.25
C VAL A 5 16.58 5.73 -4.50
N ALA A 6 15.36 5.89 -4.99
CA ALA A 6 14.78 7.21 -5.19
C ALA A 6 14.46 7.86 -3.85
N GLU A 7 14.71 9.16 -3.75
CA GLU A 7 14.34 9.93 -2.56
C GLU A 7 12.82 10.08 -2.48
N LEU A 8 12.27 9.76 -1.31
CA LEU A 8 10.86 9.97 -1.01
C LEU A 8 10.60 11.43 -0.66
N VAL A 9 9.66 12.04 -1.37
CA VAL A 9 9.23 13.42 -1.18
C VAL A 9 7.89 13.42 -0.43
N PRO A 10 7.77 14.13 0.70
CA PRO A 10 6.53 14.20 1.45
C PRO A 10 5.38 14.79 0.63
N ALA A 11 4.17 14.34 0.89
CA ALA A 11 2.98 14.96 0.32
C ALA A 11 2.87 16.43 0.71
N ARG A 12 2.48 17.27 -0.23
CA ARG A 12 2.00 18.62 0.10
C ARG A 12 0.59 18.48 0.65
N LEU A 13 0.39 18.86 1.91
CA LEU A 13 -0.94 18.88 2.51
C LEU A 13 -1.85 19.81 1.69
N SER A 14 -2.82 19.25 1.00
CA SER A 14 -3.88 20.00 0.37
C SER A 14 -4.88 20.43 1.44
N LYS A 15 -5.22 21.72 1.48
CA LYS A 15 -6.27 22.25 2.37
C LYS A 15 -7.68 21.93 1.84
N SER A 16 -7.81 21.30 0.68
CA SER A 16 -9.08 21.00 0.04
C SER A 16 -9.43 19.52 0.27
N GLY A 17 -10.34 19.26 1.16
CA GLY A 17 -10.95 17.95 1.37
C GLY A 17 -11.56 17.85 2.75
N GLU A 18 -12.71 17.21 2.85
CA GLU A 18 -13.31 16.87 4.14
C GLU A 18 -12.34 15.96 4.92
N PRO A 19 -12.22 16.13 6.24
CA PRO A 19 -11.41 15.24 7.08
C PRO A 19 -11.91 13.80 6.88
N LYS A 20 -11.08 12.96 6.31
CA LYS A 20 -11.42 11.53 6.20
C LYS A 20 -11.26 10.88 7.60
N PRO A 21 -12.08 9.91 8.00
CA PRO A 21 -12.03 9.27 9.32
C PRO A 21 -10.63 8.78 9.71
N PHE A 22 -9.84 8.37 8.73
CA PHE A 22 -8.44 8.00 8.94
C PHE A 22 -7.59 9.17 9.45
N TYR A 23 -7.68 10.35 8.83
CA TYR A 23 -6.89 11.51 9.22
C TYR A 23 -7.33 12.09 10.57
N GLU A 24 -8.62 12.08 10.85
CA GLU A 24 -9.14 12.44 12.18
C GLU A 24 -8.55 11.53 13.26
N ALA A 25 -8.56 10.22 13.02
CA ALA A 25 -7.97 9.25 13.93
C ALA A 25 -6.44 9.42 14.04
N LEU A 26 -5.74 9.70 12.93
CA LEU A 26 -4.29 9.94 12.93
C LEU A 26 -3.90 11.17 13.74
N LEU A 27 -4.72 12.21 13.74
CA LEU A 27 -4.50 13.45 14.50
C LEU A 27 -4.97 13.34 15.96
N THR A 28 -5.86 12.40 16.27
CA THR A 28 -6.38 12.20 17.62
C THR A 28 -5.30 11.57 18.52
N LYS A 29 -5.02 12.22 19.65
CA LYS A 29 -4.07 11.73 20.63
C LYS A 29 -4.50 10.34 21.14
N ASP A 30 -3.53 9.44 21.24
CA ASP A 30 -3.68 8.08 21.79
C ASP A 30 -4.65 7.15 21.02
N SER A 31 -5.13 7.55 19.83
CA SER A 31 -5.91 6.67 18.96
C SER A 31 -5.07 5.47 18.48
N LEU A 32 -5.74 4.35 18.15
CA LEU A 32 -5.07 3.17 17.57
C LEU A 32 -4.36 3.52 16.27
N THR A 33 -4.98 4.31 15.40
CA THR A 33 -4.40 4.78 14.13
C THR A 33 -3.10 5.54 14.38
N ARG A 34 -3.12 6.54 15.26
CA ARG A 34 -1.92 7.33 15.57
C ARG A 34 -0.82 6.47 16.16
N ARG A 35 -1.13 5.59 17.08
CA ARG A 35 -0.16 4.68 17.70
C ARG A 35 0.47 3.75 16.66
N ALA A 36 -0.32 3.15 15.77
CA ALA A 36 0.15 2.27 14.70
C ALA A 36 1.08 3.00 13.73
N PHE A 37 0.70 4.20 13.25
CA PHE A 37 1.47 4.98 12.28
C PHE A 37 2.63 5.79 12.88
N SER A 38 2.77 5.81 14.20
CA SER A 38 3.90 6.44 14.89
C SER A 38 4.90 5.42 15.45
N SER A 39 4.76 4.15 15.10
CA SER A 39 5.64 3.08 15.59
C SER A 39 6.28 2.32 14.42
N PRO A 40 7.61 2.18 14.39
CA PRO A 40 8.57 2.79 15.34
C PRO A 40 8.71 4.31 15.13
N SER A 41 8.98 5.04 16.18
CA SER A 41 9.05 6.51 16.18
C SER A 41 10.04 7.08 15.16
N ASP A 42 11.14 6.37 14.94
CA ASP A 42 12.21 6.76 14.02
C ASP A 42 11.83 6.64 12.54
N LEU A 43 10.70 6.00 12.20
CA LEU A 43 10.20 5.86 10.84
C LEU A 43 8.86 6.59 10.62
N ALA A 44 8.40 7.35 11.59
CA ALA A 44 7.14 8.09 11.51
C ALA A 44 7.14 9.25 10.50
N ARG A 45 8.32 9.65 10.02
CA ARG A 45 8.48 10.74 9.04
C ARG A 45 9.03 10.21 7.74
N VAL A 46 8.50 10.69 6.61
CA VAL A 46 8.99 10.34 5.26
C VAL A 46 10.49 10.63 5.11
N SER A 47 10.99 11.72 5.69
CA SER A 47 12.42 12.07 5.67
C SER A 47 13.30 11.02 6.34
N GLU A 48 12.82 10.35 7.39
CA GLU A 48 13.57 9.28 8.07
C GLU A 48 13.65 8.01 7.20
N MET A 49 12.63 7.77 6.37
CA MET A 49 12.62 6.65 5.44
C MET A 49 13.66 6.78 4.31
N ASN A 50 14.20 7.98 4.07
CA ASN A 50 15.29 8.23 3.12
C ASN A 50 16.68 7.89 3.68
N GLN A 51 16.76 7.47 4.92
CA GLN A 51 18.04 7.16 5.56
C GLN A 51 18.44 5.70 5.30
N PRO A 52 19.73 5.42 5.04
CA PRO A 52 20.23 4.05 4.86
C PRO A 52 19.85 3.10 6.00
N ARG A 53 19.78 3.60 7.23
CA ARG A 53 19.34 2.83 8.41
C ARG A 53 17.91 2.30 8.26
N ALA A 54 17.01 3.08 7.66
CA ALA A 54 15.62 2.66 7.43
C ALA A 54 15.54 1.50 6.43
N TRP A 55 16.33 1.56 5.35
CA TRP A 55 16.40 0.50 4.34
C TRP A 55 17.04 -0.79 4.87
N GLN A 56 17.96 -0.67 5.83
CA GLN A 56 18.65 -1.79 6.47
C GLN A 56 17.87 -2.42 7.62
N ALA A 57 16.88 -1.70 8.16
CA ALA A 57 16.13 -2.16 9.32
C ALA A 57 15.26 -3.37 9.06
N GLY A 58 14.96 -3.70 7.79
CA GLY A 58 14.10 -4.82 7.42
C GLY A 58 12.69 -4.72 8.02
N PHE A 59 12.17 -3.50 8.13
CA PHE A 59 10.85 -3.25 8.72
C PHE A 59 9.74 -3.69 7.75
N PRO A 60 9.00 -4.78 8.04
CA PRO A 60 8.15 -5.43 7.04
C PRO A 60 6.94 -4.60 6.62
N ALA A 61 6.47 -3.67 7.47
CA ALA A 61 5.27 -2.89 7.17
C ALA A 61 5.50 -1.77 6.14
N MET A 62 6.75 -1.28 5.98
CA MET A 62 7.03 -0.16 5.07
C MET A 62 8.50 -0.09 4.58
N GLY A 63 9.27 -1.13 4.81
CA GLY A 63 10.72 -1.14 4.51
C GLY A 63 11.08 -1.65 3.13
N GLY A 64 10.12 -2.01 2.31
CA GLY A 64 10.38 -2.58 0.99
C GLY A 64 10.96 -1.56 0.01
N VAL A 65 12.07 -1.90 -0.63
CA VAL A 65 12.69 -1.11 -1.71
C VAL A 65 12.69 -1.96 -2.99
N GLY A 66 12.05 -1.47 -4.02
CA GLY A 66 11.92 -2.22 -5.28
C GLY A 66 11.52 -1.33 -6.45
N SER A 67 11.49 -1.92 -7.64
CA SER A 67 10.94 -1.29 -8.84
C SER A 67 9.51 -1.75 -9.12
N ALA A 68 8.74 -0.96 -9.88
CA ALA A 68 7.41 -1.35 -10.34
C ALA A 68 7.47 -2.70 -11.09
N LEU A 69 8.43 -2.88 -11.98
CA LEU A 69 8.61 -4.14 -12.70
C LEU A 69 8.90 -5.32 -11.75
N GLY A 70 9.73 -5.12 -10.73
CA GLY A 70 10.02 -6.16 -9.73
C GLY A 70 8.78 -6.55 -8.94
N LEU A 71 7.97 -5.57 -8.53
CA LEU A 71 6.73 -5.81 -7.81
C LEU A 71 5.67 -6.48 -8.69
N ALA A 72 5.51 -6.05 -9.95
CA ALA A 72 4.60 -6.72 -10.89
C ALA A 72 5.01 -8.17 -11.13
N LYS A 73 6.29 -8.46 -11.36
CA LYS A 73 6.81 -9.83 -11.49
C LYS A 73 6.58 -10.67 -10.24
N PHE A 74 6.64 -10.08 -9.06
CA PHE A 74 6.31 -10.79 -7.82
C PHE A 74 4.84 -11.25 -7.82
N TYR A 75 3.90 -10.38 -8.17
CA TYR A 75 2.49 -10.76 -8.25
C TYR A 75 2.18 -11.71 -9.41
N ASP A 76 2.87 -11.60 -10.55
CA ASP A 76 2.80 -12.58 -11.64
C ASP A 76 3.28 -13.96 -11.19
N TRP A 77 4.35 -14.01 -10.41
CA TRP A 77 4.82 -15.24 -9.80
C TRP A 77 3.81 -15.82 -8.83
N VAL A 78 3.20 -14.98 -7.96
CA VAL A 78 2.18 -15.42 -6.99
C VAL A 78 0.98 -16.05 -7.69
N LEU A 79 0.52 -15.49 -8.81
CA LEU A 79 -0.60 -16.04 -9.60
C LEU A 79 -0.38 -17.49 -10.06
N ARG A 80 0.85 -17.94 -10.16
CA ARG A 80 1.23 -19.28 -10.66
C ARG A 80 1.51 -20.28 -9.54
N GLN A 81 1.32 -19.88 -8.27
CA GLN A 81 1.64 -20.74 -7.14
C GLN A 81 0.46 -21.62 -6.72
N GLU A 82 0.76 -22.86 -6.33
CA GLU A 82 -0.24 -23.80 -5.81
C GLU A 82 -0.96 -23.29 -4.55
N PHE A 83 -0.31 -22.42 -3.79
CA PHE A 83 -0.90 -21.82 -2.58
C PHE A 83 -1.82 -20.61 -2.86
N LEU A 84 -2.04 -20.23 -4.12
CA LEU A 84 -2.82 -19.04 -4.48
C LEU A 84 -4.23 -19.07 -3.87
N GLU A 85 -4.95 -20.16 -4.01
CA GLU A 85 -6.31 -20.30 -3.47
C GLU A 85 -6.35 -20.06 -1.96
N GLU A 86 -5.37 -20.60 -1.23
CA GLU A 86 -5.29 -20.42 0.22
C GLU A 86 -4.86 -18.99 0.59
N LEU A 87 -3.98 -18.38 -0.21
CA LEU A 87 -3.53 -16.99 -0.02
C LEU A 87 -4.69 -16.00 -0.12
N ILE A 88 -5.54 -16.16 -1.13
CA ILE A 88 -6.66 -15.24 -1.43
C ILE A 88 -7.97 -15.63 -0.74
N LYS A 89 -7.99 -16.73 0.00
CA LYS A 89 -9.18 -17.12 0.76
C LYS A 89 -9.48 -16.09 1.85
N PRO A 90 -10.68 -15.49 1.88
CA PRO A 90 -11.02 -14.50 2.88
C PRO A 90 -10.87 -15.03 4.30
N ARG A 91 -10.06 -14.34 5.12
CA ARG A 91 -9.82 -14.66 6.53
C ARG A 91 -10.49 -13.68 7.47
N ILE A 92 -10.54 -12.43 7.07
CA ILE A 92 -11.20 -11.37 7.81
C ILE A 92 -11.86 -10.40 6.85
N LYS A 93 -13.03 -9.88 7.25
CA LYS A 93 -13.76 -8.84 6.51
C LYS A 93 -14.48 -7.96 7.52
N GLY A 94 -14.40 -6.66 7.33
CA GLY A 94 -15.09 -5.68 8.16
C GLY A 94 -14.35 -4.35 8.23
N LEU A 95 -14.78 -3.51 9.18
CA LEU A 95 -14.15 -2.22 9.44
C LEU A 95 -12.77 -2.44 10.07
N ASP A 96 -11.73 -1.96 9.39
CA ASP A 96 -10.39 -1.87 9.94
C ASP A 96 -10.33 -0.67 10.90
N GLU A 97 -10.09 -0.93 12.17
CA GLU A 97 -10.08 0.10 13.20
C GLU A 97 -8.90 1.05 13.14
N ILE A 98 -7.83 0.65 12.44
CA ILE A 98 -6.63 1.47 12.24
C ILE A 98 -6.76 2.31 10.96
N GLN A 99 -7.14 1.68 9.85
CA GLN A 99 -7.30 2.37 8.56
C GLN A 99 -8.64 3.09 8.43
N ARG A 100 -9.63 2.77 9.29
CA ARG A 100 -10.97 3.35 9.34
C ARG A 100 -11.78 3.16 8.05
N ILE A 101 -11.58 2.03 7.40
CA ILE A 101 -12.26 1.64 6.16
C ILE A 101 -12.71 0.18 6.23
N GLU A 102 -13.75 -0.15 5.48
CA GLU A 102 -14.13 -1.54 5.21
C GLU A 102 -13.10 -2.18 4.29
N ASN A 103 -12.56 -3.33 4.70
CA ASN A 103 -11.65 -4.12 3.88
C ASN A 103 -11.85 -5.62 4.09
N SER A 104 -11.15 -6.40 3.29
CA SER A 104 -11.08 -7.85 3.42
C SER A 104 -9.65 -8.31 3.18
N PHE A 105 -9.18 -9.25 3.98
CA PHE A 105 -7.83 -9.81 3.83
C PHE A 105 -7.88 -11.32 3.73
N GLY A 106 -6.98 -11.85 2.88
CA GLY A 106 -6.54 -13.22 2.90
C GLY A 106 -5.30 -13.38 3.77
N PHE A 107 -4.36 -14.22 3.35
CA PHE A 107 -3.07 -14.38 4.02
C PHE A 107 -2.09 -13.27 3.62
N GLY A 108 -2.17 -12.12 4.32
CA GLY A 108 -1.27 -10.98 4.10
C GLY A 108 -1.52 -10.18 2.81
N VAL A 109 -2.61 -10.46 2.10
CA VAL A 109 -3.05 -9.71 0.92
C VAL A 109 -4.43 -9.13 1.14
N MET A 110 -4.62 -7.90 0.72
CA MET A 110 -5.95 -7.28 0.66
C MET A 110 -6.71 -7.85 -0.54
N LEU A 111 -8.00 -8.08 -0.37
CA LEU A 111 -8.91 -8.65 -1.37
C LEU A 111 -9.91 -7.61 -1.84
N GLY A 112 -10.50 -7.86 -3.01
CA GLY A 112 -11.53 -6.99 -3.55
C GLY A 112 -10.98 -5.66 -4.05
N LEU A 113 -9.76 -5.65 -4.53
CA LEU A 113 -9.14 -4.49 -5.18
C LEU A 113 -9.56 -4.43 -6.66
N GLY A 114 -9.30 -3.27 -7.27
CA GLY A 114 -9.68 -3.05 -8.67
C GLY A 114 -11.16 -2.67 -8.86
N PRO A 115 -11.54 -2.24 -10.09
CA PRO A 115 -12.89 -1.76 -10.38
C PRO A 115 -13.95 -2.84 -10.19
N ASN A 116 -13.66 -4.08 -10.57
CA ASN A 116 -14.57 -5.23 -10.47
C ASN A 116 -14.42 -6.02 -9.16
N ARG A 117 -13.51 -5.60 -8.26
CA ARG A 117 -13.19 -6.28 -7.01
C ARG A 117 -12.64 -7.71 -7.17
N ASP A 118 -12.02 -7.99 -8.29
CA ASP A 118 -11.46 -9.28 -8.71
C ASP A 118 -9.94 -9.38 -8.49
N CYS A 119 -9.34 -8.33 -7.95
CA CYS A 119 -7.90 -8.27 -7.69
C CYS A 119 -7.58 -8.51 -6.22
N PHE A 120 -6.39 -9.06 -5.99
CA PHE A 120 -5.75 -9.13 -4.69
C PHE A 120 -4.36 -8.48 -4.72
N GLY A 121 -3.89 -8.00 -3.59
CA GLY A 121 -2.60 -7.33 -3.52
C GLY A 121 -2.49 -6.45 -2.29
N HIS A 122 -1.73 -5.37 -2.37
CA HIS A 122 -1.67 -4.40 -1.28
C HIS A 122 -1.36 -2.99 -1.79
N PRO A 123 -2.18 -1.99 -1.43
CA PRO A 123 -1.84 -0.59 -1.60
C PRO A 123 -0.84 -0.13 -0.53
N GLY A 124 0.00 0.85 -0.85
CA GLY A 124 0.89 1.51 0.09
C GLY A 124 0.44 2.93 0.39
N ALA A 125 0.57 3.35 1.63
CA ALA A 125 0.35 4.75 2.02
C ALA A 125 1.22 5.67 1.16
N GLY A 126 0.61 6.74 0.64
CA GLY A 126 1.30 7.68 -0.24
C GLY A 126 1.16 7.36 -1.73
N GLY A 127 0.56 6.22 -2.13
CA GLY A 127 0.15 5.99 -3.50
C GLY A 127 0.82 4.85 -4.27
N SER A 128 1.80 4.14 -3.70
CA SER A 128 2.33 2.91 -4.31
C SER A 128 1.34 1.76 -4.18
N TYR A 129 1.35 0.83 -5.12
CA TYR A 129 0.55 -0.40 -5.04
C TYR A 129 1.10 -1.51 -5.92
N GLY A 130 0.78 -2.75 -5.54
CA GLY A 130 0.96 -3.93 -6.37
C GLY A 130 -0.24 -4.85 -6.17
N PHE A 131 -0.74 -5.42 -7.25
CA PHE A 131 -1.84 -6.37 -7.22
C PHE A 131 -1.88 -7.25 -8.47
N ALA A 132 -2.66 -8.31 -8.38
CA ALA A 132 -2.95 -9.19 -9.50
C ALA A 132 -4.45 -9.49 -9.61
N ASN A 133 -4.87 -9.73 -10.83
CA ASN A 133 -6.21 -10.15 -11.18
C ASN A 133 -6.20 -11.66 -11.49
N VAL A 134 -7.01 -12.42 -10.75
CA VAL A 134 -7.04 -13.89 -10.89
C VAL A 134 -7.74 -14.31 -12.19
N GLU A 135 -8.76 -13.55 -12.63
CA GLU A 135 -9.56 -13.89 -13.80
C GLU A 135 -8.78 -13.66 -15.10
N THR A 136 -8.08 -12.52 -15.18
CA THR A 136 -7.29 -12.17 -16.38
C THR A 136 -5.87 -12.71 -16.37
N GLY A 137 -5.38 -13.15 -15.21
CA GLY A 137 -3.99 -13.58 -15.03
C GLY A 137 -2.98 -12.43 -15.12
N MET A 138 -3.43 -11.18 -15.02
CA MET A 138 -2.56 -10.00 -15.13
C MET A 138 -2.10 -9.50 -13.77
N SER A 139 -0.89 -9.00 -13.73
CA SER A 139 -0.31 -8.35 -12.55
C SER A 139 0.07 -6.90 -12.84
N TYR A 140 -0.09 -6.05 -11.84
CA TYR A 140 0.12 -4.61 -11.96
C TYR A 140 0.93 -4.08 -10.79
N ALA A 141 1.75 -3.08 -11.03
CA ALA A 141 2.42 -2.36 -9.97
C ALA A 141 2.68 -0.90 -10.37
N PHE A 142 2.57 -0.05 -9.39
CA PHE A 142 2.98 1.34 -9.46
C PHE A 142 3.77 1.67 -8.21
N VAL A 143 4.95 2.26 -8.38
CA VAL A 143 5.78 2.77 -7.28
C VAL A 143 6.05 4.25 -7.51
N MET A 144 5.92 5.03 -6.46
CA MET A 144 6.12 6.47 -6.49
C MET A 144 7.24 6.88 -5.54
N ASN A 145 7.80 8.04 -5.75
CA ASN A 145 8.71 8.69 -4.80
C ASN A 145 8.16 10.02 -4.25
N HIS A 146 7.07 10.52 -4.81
CA HIS A 146 6.35 11.68 -4.30
C HIS A 146 5.05 11.22 -3.64
N PHE A 147 4.96 11.31 -2.33
CA PHE A 147 3.78 10.88 -1.58
C PHE A 147 2.56 11.70 -1.93
N GLU A 148 1.45 11.02 -2.10
CA GLU A 148 0.12 11.63 -2.11
C GLU A 148 -0.43 11.72 -0.68
N SER A 149 -1.30 12.70 -0.46
CA SER A 149 -1.99 12.87 0.83
C SER A 149 -3.14 11.89 1.03
N ASN A 150 -3.07 10.71 0.39
CA ASN A 150 -4.09 9.67 0.46
C ASN A 150 -3.50 8.40 1.05
N LEU A 151 -4.29 7.71 1.88
CA LEU A 151 -3.92 6.38 2.38
C LEU A 151 -3.92 5.32 1.26
N PHE A 152 -4.82 5.49 0.29
CA PHE A 152 -4.95 4.62 -0.88
C PHE A 152 -4.62 5.37 -2.16
N PRO A 153 -4.20 4.64 -3.21
CA PRO A 153 -3.97 5.22 -4.53
C PRO A 153 -5.18 6.01 -5.02
N ASN A 154 -4.93 7.09 -5.74
CA ASN A 154 -5.98 7.83 -6.42
C ASN A 154 -6.72 6.90 -7.40
N LYS A 155 -8.06 6.91 -7.34
CA LYS A 155 -8.91 6.07 -8.18
C LYS A 155 -8.65 6.31 -9.68
N GLU A 156 -8.48 7.56 -10.11
CA GLU A 156 -8.20 7.89 -11.51
C GLU A 156 -6.91 7.24 -12.02
N ARG A 157 -5.87 7.22 -11.18
CA ARG A 157 -4.60 6.56 -11.51
C ARG A 157 -4.75 5.04 -11.56
N LEU A 158 -5.51 4.48 -10.65
CA LEU A 158 -5.80 3.04 -10.64
C LEU A 158 -6.58 2.66 -11.90
N ASP A 159 -7.58 3.42 -12.27
CA ASP A 159 -8.38 3.21 -13.48
C ASP A 159 -7.53 3.32 -14.76
N LEU A 160 -6.58 4.27 -14.82
CA LEU A 160 -5.64 4.39 -15.95
C LEU A 160 -4.78 3.14 -16.13
N VAL A 161 -4.25 2.58 -15.05
CA VAL A 161 -3.42 1.37 -15.09
C VAL A 161 -4.26 0.16 -15.53
N LEU A 162 -5.48 0.05 -15.03
CA LEU A 162 -6.38 -1.06 -15.36
C LEU A 162 -6.99 -0.97 -16.76
N SER A 163 -7.08 0.23 -17.34
CA SER A 163 -7.55 0.44 -18.71
C SER A 163 -6.46 0.20 -19.78
N ALA A 164 -5.21 0.07 -19.38
CA ALA A 164 -4.07 -0.14 -20.28
C ALA A 164 -3.78 -1.63 -20.59
N GLY A 165 -4.53 -2.55 -20.01
CA GLY A 165 -4.47 -4.00 -20.23
C GLY A 165 -5.79 -4.55 -20.70
#